data_469aaf01d1f0fe126e979533b59094a2
#
_entry.id   469aaf01d1f0fe126e979533b59094a2
#
_cell.length_a   1.000
_cell.length_b   1.000
_cell.length_c   1.000
_cell.angle_alpha   90.00
_cell.angle_beta   90.00
_cell.angle_gamma   90.00
#
_symmetry.space_group_name_H-M   'P 1'
#
loop_
_entity.id
_entity.type
_entity.pdbx_description
1 polymer ?
#
loop_
_entity_poly.entity_id
_entity_poly.type
_entity_poly.pdbx_seq_one_letter_code
_entity_poly.pdbx_strand_id
1 'polypeptide(L)'
;MPRVRIWFAHEQSLRPMTQSLELLAPAGNADIGIAALDHGADAVYVGAPKFSARANAGVEANEIARLIRHAHLYYARVYVALNTILTDRELPEAVDVIREVYAMGADGLIIQDPGLLEMDLPPIPLIASTQMHNDTPEKIRFLEDVGFQRAILARELSLEEIAAIRRQTRIELEFFVHGALCVSYSGQCYMSEAITGRSGNRGVCAQPCRSRYTLMDGEGTTILADKFLLSLKDLNLMRDIPGLVASGITSFKIEGRYKEIGYVKNVTAAYSRAIDNFIRGNPGYRRGSSGRSEPAFEPDPARTFNRGFTRHFISGRGGKIASMDTQKSIGQPLETVTGVGRGFFEAGGGDFQNGDGICFFTKEGELSGFRIERVERSKVFPNTMKGIEKGVLLYRNHSAALDRALNRVSSRRRIRVEMDFSQEGNAVSLSAADEDGNRAEVVLNLAHQEPRDPALVREQIEKQISSTGNTPFEVVKVRISGRIGFSPISFLNGIKRKVLAELETRRLERYRRETAKVAPNSVPYPVKRLDFHANVLNECALHFYARHGVDILEPAFEALAERAGREVMQTRYCLRYELGACLKSDRPRRLKEPLRIRDAHHEYLLQFDCQACRMSVVFQGNTQA
;
A
#
# COMPACT_ATOMS: atom_id res chain seq x y z
N MET A 1 -10.19 -39.83 -56.80
CA MET A 1 -10.41 -39.77 -55.34
C MET A 1 -9.26 -38.99 -54.69
N PRO A 2 -9.44 -37.76 -54.21
CA PRO A 2 -8.39 -37.00 -53.56
C PRO A 2 -8.32 -37.37 -52.08
N ARG A 3 -7.10 -37.62 -51.59
CA ARG A 3 -6.78 -37.88 -50.17
C ARG A 3 -6.88 -36.59 -49.38
N VAL A 4 -7.81 -36.51 -48.44
CA VAL A 4 -7.92 -35.48 -47.43
C VAL A 4 -6.80 -35.70 -46.38
N ARG A 5 -5.87 -34.76 -46.25
CA ARG A 5 -4.92 -34.73 -45.15
C ARG A 5 -5.61 -34.07 -43.95
N ILE A 6 -5.88 -34.87 -42.91
CA ILE A 6 -6.32 -34.38 -41.60
C ILE A 6 -5.07 -33.83 -40.88
N TRP A 7 -5.06 -32.50 -40.65
CA TRP A 7 -4.10 -31.88 -39.78
C TRP A 7 -4.52 -32.13 -38.32
N PHE A 8 -3.73 -32.92 -37.61
CA PHE A 8 -3.86 -33.02 -36.16
C PHE A 8 -3.55 -31.64 -35.55
N ALA A 9 -4.52 -31.09 -34.84
CA ALA A 9 -4.31 -29.93 -33.97
C ALA A 9 -3.27 -30.28 -32.91
N HIS A 10 -2.23 -29.48 -32.80
CA HIS A 10 -1.26 -29.59 -31.73
C HIS A 10 -2.01 -29.43 -30.39
N GLU A 11 -1.89 -30.43 -29.53
CA GLU A 11 -2.20 -30.34 -28.10
C GLU A 11 -1.50 -29.12 -27.53
N GLN A 12 -2.26 -28.05 -27.28
CA GLN A 12 -1.83 -27.01 -26.37
C GLN A 12 -1.73 -27.67 -24.99
N SER A 13 -0.52 -27.96 -24.55
CA SER A 13 -0.25 -28.35 -23.17
C SER A 13 -0.89 -27.27 -22.27
N LEU A 14 -1.89 -27.66 -21.50
CA LEU A 14 -2.48 -26.89 -20.41
C LEU A 14 -1.37 -26.58 -19.39
N ARG A 15 -0.63 -25.48 -19.61
CA ARG A 15 0.20 -24.93 -18.54
C ARG A 15 -0.76 -24.56 -17.42
N PRO A 16 -0.50 -24.99 -16.17
CA PRO A 16 -1.32 -24.61 -15.05
C PRO A 16 -1.38 -23.06 -15.03
N MET A 17 -2.60 -22.51 -14.93
CA MET A 17 -2.78 -21.06 -14.89
C MET A 17 -2.01 -20.51 -13.68
N THR A 18 -0.95 -19.74 -13.94
CA THR A 18 -0.14 -19.10 -12.88
C THR A 18 -0.95 -17.99 -12.25
N GLN A 19 -1.10 -18.01 -10.92
CA GLN A 19 -1.81 -16.97 -10.18
C GLN A 19 -0.94 -15.71 -10.08
N SER A 20 -1.54 -14.56 -10.36
CA SER A 20 -0.85 -13.26 -10.25
C SER A 20 -0.85 -12.76 -8.80
N LEU A 21 0.29 -12.27 -8.34
CA LEU A 21 0.45 -11.55 -7.08
C LEU A 21 0.75 -10.08 -7.36
N GLU A 22 0.04 -9.19 -6.68
CA GLU A 22 0.11 -7.74 -6.87
C GLU A 22 0.65 -7.06 -5.60
N LEU A 23 1.70 -6.28 -5.72
CA LEU A 23 2.13 -5.33 -4.69
C LEU A 23 1.53 -3.96 -5.00
N LEU A 24 0.61 -3.51 -4.14
CA LEU A 24 -0.09 -2.24 -4.29
C LEU A 24 0.52 -1.18 -3.37
N ALA A 25 1.17 -0.18 -3.97
CA ALA A 25 1.85 0.89 -3.24
C ALA A 25 1.07 2.21 -3.24
N PRO A 26 1.25 3.06 -2.20
CA PRO A 26 0.58 4.36 -2.12
C PRO A 26 1.24 5.39 -3.03
N ALA A 27 0.43 6.24 -3.68
CA ALA A 27 0.87 7.41 -4.41
C ALA A 27 0.23 8.67 -3.81
N GLY A 28 1.00 9.45 -3.06
CA GLY A 28 0.58 10.76 -2.54
C GLY A 28 0.57 11.83 -3.63
N ASN A 29 1.35 11.64 -4.69
CA ASN A 29 1.38 12.39 -5.95
C ASN A 29 1.97 11.48 -7.05
N ALA A 30 2.06 11.98 -8.28
CA ALA A 30 2.55 11.18 -9.41
C ALA A 30 4.02 10.78 -9.24
N ASP A 31 4.90 11.64 -8.72
CA ASP A 31 6.32 11.32 -8.54
C ASP A 31 6.53 10.18 -7.54
N ILE A 32 5.75 10.18 -6.45
CA ILE A 32 5.76 9.10 -5.46
C ILE A 32 5.25 7.79 -6.08
N GLY A 33 4.19 7.86 -6.91
CA GLY A 33 3.65 6.70 -7.61
C GLY A 33 4.63 6.10 -8.62
N ILE A 34 5.27 6.94 -9.43
CA ILE A 34 6.34 6.54 -10.37
C ILE A 34 7.51 5.90 -9.61
N ALA A 35 7.94 6.54 -8.51
CA ALA A 35 8.99 5.98 -7.68
C ALA A 35 8.60 4.61 -7.09
N ALA A 36 7.35 4.40 -6.69
CA ALA A 36 6.86 3.11 -6.22
C ALA A 36 6.94 2.05 -7.32
N LEU A 37 6.50 2.37 -8.55
CA LEU A 37 6.57 1.47 -9.71
C LEU A 37 8.02 1.10 -10.03
N ASP A 38 8.93 2.07 -10.05
CA ASP A 38 10.35 1.85 -10.31
C ASP A 38 11.04 1.00 -9.21
N HIS A 39 10.45 0.96 -7.99
CA HIS A 39 10.91 0.13 -6.87
C HIS A 39 10.14 -1.19 -6.74
N GLY A 40 9.34 -1.57 -7.75
CA GLY A 40 8.76 -2.90 -7.90
C GLY A 40 7.32 -3.04 -7.44
N ALA A 41 6.54 -1.96 -7.35
CA ALA A 41 5.09 -2.07 -7.24
C ALA A 41 4.48 -2.60 -8.54
N ASP A 42 3.46 -3.46 -8.43
CA ASP A 42 2.67 -3.94 -9.56
C ASP A 42 1.45 -3.06 -9.83
N ALA A 43 1.04 -2.33 -8.81
CA ALA A 43 -0.01 -1.33 -8.90
C ALA A 43 0.25 -0.20 -7.91
N VAL A 44 -0.37 0.95 -8.18
CA VAL A 44 -0.38 2.09 -7.26
C VAL A 44 -1.82 2.57 -7.05
N TYR A 45 -2.11 3.09 -5.84
CA TYR A 45 -3.37 3.76 -5.59
C TYR A 45 -3.15 5.23 -5.25
N VAL A 46 -3.91 6.08 -5.92
CA VAL A 46 -3.85 7.54 -5.82
C VAL A 46 -5.20 8.08 -5.38
N GLY A 47 -5.23 9.20 -4.66
CA GLY A 47 -6.47 9.88 -4.34
C GLY A 47 -7.05 10.58 -5.55
N ALA A 48 -8.36 10.48 -5.78
CA ALA A 48 -9.05 11.35 -6.72
C ALA A 48 -8.83 12.83 -6.33
N PRO A 49 -8.97 13.78 -7.25
CA PRO A 49 -8.85 15.21 -6.96
C PRO A 49 -9.79 15.67 -5.82
N LYS A 50 -10.95 15.01 -5.72
CA LYS A 50 -11.96 15.21 -4.65
C LYS A 50 -12.44 13.86 -4.12
N PHE A 51 -13.12 13.86 -2.98
CA PHE A 51 -13.83 12.70 -2.40
C PHE A 51 -12.93 11.52 -2.01
N SER A 52 -11.69 11.78 -1.64
CA SER A 52 -10.76 10.76 -1.16
C SER A 52 -10.63 10.79 0.37
N ALA A 53 -10.57 9.62 1.02
CA ALA A 53 -10.36 9.46 2.47
C ALA A 53 -9.02 10.02 2.99
N ARG A 54 -8.28 10.70 2.16
CA ARG A 54 -7.10 11.53 2.47
C ARG A 54 -7.23 12.83 1.67
N ALA A 55 -8.09 13.74 2.13
CA ALA A 55 -8.44 14.96 1.40
C ALA A 55 -7.23 15.79 0.94
N ASN A 56 -6.17 15.86 1.77
CA ASN A 56 -4.94 16.58 1.43
C ASN A 56 -3.96 15.78 0.53
N ALA A 57 -4.34 14.59 0.05
CA ALA A 57 -3.57 13.77 -0.89
C ALA A 57 -4.38 13.48 -2.17
N GLY A 58 -5.29 14.38 -2.55
CA GLY A 58 -5.90 14.43 -3.87
C GLY A 58 -4.86 14.85 -4.90
N VAL A 59 -4.88 14.24 -6.08
CA VAL A 59 -3.90 14.45 -7.15
C VAL A 59 -4.60 15.02 -8.37
N GLU A 60 -4.02 16.06 -8.96
CA GLU A 60 -4.54 16.70 -10.15
C GLU A 60 -4.64 15.73 -11.35
N ALA A 61 -5.59 15.96 -12.23
CA ALA A 61 -5.92 15.10 -13.35
C ALA A 61 -4.72 14.81 -14.29
N ASN A 62 -3.95 15.84 -14.64
CA ASN A 62 -2.77 15.73 -15.49
C ASN A 62 -1.67 14.87 -14.86
N GLU A 63 -1.51 14.95 -13.54
CA GLU A 63 -0.56 14.13 -12.79
C GLU A 63 -1.01 12.66 -12.74
N ILE A 64 -2.32 12.41 -12.60
CA ILE A 64 -2.89 11.06 -12.69
C ILE A 64 -2.63 10.47 -14.08
N ALA A 65 -2.85 11.22 -15.15
CA ALA A 65 -2.60 10.79 -16.52
C ALA A 65 -1.11 10.45 -16.76
N ARG A 66 -0.19 11.26 -16.23
CA ARG A 66 1.25 11.00 -16.27
C ARG A 66 1.62 9.69 -15.55
N LEU A 67 1.05 9.48 -14.37
CA LEU A 67 1.25 8.25 -13.59
C LEU A 67 0.72 7.02 -14.32
N ILE A 68 -0.47 7.10 -14.90
CA ILE A 68 -1.09 6.02 -15.69
C ILE A 68 -0.21 5.63 -16.87
N ARG A 69 0.28 6.60 -17.66
CA ARG A 69 1.16 6.33 -18.79
C ARG A 69 2.42 5.57 -18.36
N HIS A 70 3.06 6.00 -17.26
CA HIS A 70 4.24 5.33 -16.72
C HIS A 70 3.92 3.91 -16.24
N ALA A 71 2.80 3.71 -15.54
CA ALA A 71 2.36 2.41 -15.06
C ALA A 71 2.09 1.43 -16.21
N HIS A 72 1.32 1.86 -17.22
CA HIS A 72 0.94 1.02 -18.35
C HIS A 72 2.14 0.56 -19.20
N LEU A 73 3.23 1.32 -19.21
CA LEU A 73 4.49 0.89 -19.84
C LEU A 73 5.00 -0.43 -19.23
N TYR A 74 4.78 -0.65 -17.94
CA TYR A 74 5.16 -1.88 -17.23
C TYR A 74 4.00 -2.85 -17.02
N TYR A 75 2.85 -2.64 -17.68
CA TYR A 75 1.62 -3.40 -17.45
C TYR A 75 1.20 -3.39 -15.97
N ALA A 76 1.63 -2.35 -15.24
CA ALA A 76 1.19 -2.07 -13.89
C ALA A 76 -0.12 -1.27 -13.89
N ARG A 77 -0.87 -1.33 -12.80
CA ARG A 77 -2.22 -0.76 -12.68
C ARG A 77 -2.23 0.52 -11.84
N VAL A 78 -3.18 1.41 -12.13
CA VAL A 78 -3.45 2.60 -11.32
C VAL A 78 -4.89 2.59 -10.84
N TYR A 79 -5.07 2.51 -9.52
CA TYR A 79 -6.39 2.58 -8.90
C TYR A 79 -6.62 3.96 -8.31
N VAL A 80 -7.79 4.53 -8.58
CA VAL A 80 -8.17 5.85 -8.06
C VAL A 80 -9.10 5.68 -6.87
N ALA A 81 -8.76 6.29 -5.74
CA ALA A 81 -9.55 6.23 -4.52
C ALA A 81 -10.51 7.41 -4.42
N LEU A 82 -11.81 7.11 -4.51
CA LEU A 82 -12.94 7.98 -4.27
C LEU A 82 -13.76 7.33 -3.14
N ASN A 83 -13.15 7.27 -1.95
CA ASN A 83 -13.59 6.41 -0.86
C ASN A 83 -13.99 7.17 0.40
N THR A 84 -14.79 8.21 0.22
CA THR A 84 -15.56 8.91 1.27
C THR A 84 -17.04 8.65 1.09
N ILE A 85 -17.83 8.84 2.16
CA ILE A 85 -19.28 8.98 2.03
C ILE A 85 -19.60 10.32 1.38
N LEU A 86 -20.68 10.37 0.60
CA LEU A 86 -21.08 11.51 -0.20
C LEU A 86 -22.45 12.04 0.24
N THR A 87 -22.67 13.32 0.07
CA THR A 87 -24.01 13.92 0.17
C THR A 87 -24.72 13.86 -1.20
N ASP A 88 -26.03 14.03 -1.24
CA ASP A 88 -26.79 14.08 -2.50
C ASP A 88 -26.27 15.13 -3.48
N ARG A 89 -25.79 16.26 -2.96
CA ARG A 89 -25.22 17.36 -3.78
C ARG A 89 -23.89 17.01 -4.42
N GLU A 90 -23.12 16.10 -3.80
CA GLU A 90 -21.79 15.70 -4.26
C GLU A 90 -21.81 14.52 -5.25
N LEU A 91 -22.89 13.73 -5.26
CA LEU A 91 -23.01 12.57 -6.14
C LEU A 91 -22.81 12.90 -7.62
N PRO A 92 -23.45 13.92 -8.21
CA PRO A 92 -23.22 14.28 -9.62
C PRO A 92 -21.76 14.63 -9.92
N GLU A 93 -21.13 15.44 -9.08
CA GLU A 93 -19.72 15.82 -9.22
C GLU A 93 -18.78 14.59 -9.08
N ALA A 94 -19.10 13.66 -8.16
CA ALA A 94 -18.34 12.43 -8.00
C ALA A 94 -18.40 11.56 -9.27
N VAL A 95 -19.57 11.48 -9.93
CA VAL A 95 -19.74 10.79 -11.21
C VAL A 95 -18.89 11.45 -12.32
N ASP A 96 -18.85 12.77 -12.38
CA ASP A 96 -18.03 13.48 -13.37
C ASP A 96 -16.53 13.22 -13.15
N VAL A 97 -16.05 13.24 -11.89
CA VAL A 97 -14.68 12.84 -11.56
C VAL A 97 -14.41 11.38 -11.97
N ILE A 98 -15.35 10.47 -11.76
CA ILE A 98 -15.22 9.06 -12.17
C ILE A 98 -15.09 8.93 -13.70
N ARG A 99 -15.91 9.65 -14.46
CA ARG A 99 -15.84 9.67 -15.93
C ARG A 99 -14.51 10.21 -16.42
N GLU A 100 -14.01 11.27 -15.80
CA GLU A 100 -12.71 11.87 -16.11
C GLU A 100 -11.55 10.89 -15.87
N VAL A 101 -11.44 10.28 -14.67
CA VAL A 101 -10.35 9.34 -14.39
C VAL A 101 -10.45 8.06 -15.24
N TYR A 102 -11.66 7.62 -15.59
CA TYR A 102 -11.86 6.54 -16.55
C TYR A 102 -11.33 6.89 -17.95
N ALA A 103 -11.64 8.09 -18.44
CA ALA A 103 -11.15 8.56 -19.73
C ALA A 103 -9.62 8.69 -19.78
N MET A 104 -8.98 9.06 -18.66
CA MET A 104 -7.51 9.08 -18.54
C MET A 104 -6.87 7.69 -18.55
N GLY A 105 -7.63 6.64 -18.31
CA GLY A 105 -7.11 5.27 -18.35
C GLY A 105 -6.96 4.58 -16.99
N ALA A 106 -7.57 5.06 -15.90
CA ALA A 106 -7.57 4.39 -14.60
C ALA A 106 -8.07 2.94 -14.70
N ASP A 107 -7.44 2.01 -13.99
CA ASP A 107 -7.69 0.57 -14.07
C ASP A 107 -8.75 0.08 -13.09
N GLY A 108 -9.10 0.89 -12.10
CA GLY A 108 -10.16 0.57 -11.14
C GLY A 108 -10.41 1.72 -10.19
N LEU A 109 -11.55 1.66 -9.53
CA LEU A 109 -12.03 2.68 -8.62
C LEU A 109 -12.25 2.09 -7.23
N ILE A 110 -11.60 2.66 -6.20
CA ILE A 110 -11.78 2.26 -4.81
C ILE A 110 -12.87 3.15 -4.21
N ILE A 111 -14.04 2.58 -3.88
CA ILE A 111 -15.20 3.32 -3.37
C ILE A 111 -15.62 2.86 -1.98
N GLN A 112 -16.26 3.75 -1.23
CA GLN A 112 -16.93 3.47 0.03
C GLN A 112 -18.45 3.60 -0.08
N ASP A 113 -18.93 4.63 -0.75
CA ASP A 113 -20.35 4.96 -0.81
C ASP A 113 -21.10 4.07 -1.81
N PRO A 114 -22.05 3.24 -1.34
CA PRO A 114 -22.82 2.37 -2.22
C PRO A 114 -23.84 3.12 -3.09
N GLY A 115 -24.15 4.39 -2.78
CA GLY A 115 -25.00 5.23 -3.61
C GLY A 115 -24.46 5.42 -5.03
N LEU A 116 -23.14 5.28 -5.23
CA LEU A 116 -22.52 5.30 -6.55
C LEU A 116 -22.98 4.14 -7.44
N LEU A 117 -23.43 3.01 -6.87
CA LEU A 117 -23.95 1.86 -7.64
C LEU A 117 -25.36 2.11 -8.23
N GLU A 118 -26.05 3.14 -7.74
CA GLU A 118 -27.32 3.61 -8.29
C GLU A 118 -27.14 4.63 -9.44
N MET A 119 -25.89 5.03 -9.72
CA MET A 119 -25.55 6.02 -10.74
C MET A 119 -25.08 5.35 -12.04
N ASP A 120 -25.18 6.05 -13.18
CA ASP A 120 -24.64 5.57 -14.46
C ASP A 120 -23.13 5.80 -14.52
N LEU A 121 -22.37 4.80 -14.11
CA LEU A 121 -20.92 4.79 -14.12
C LEU A 121 -20.36 4.22 -15.44
N PRO A 122 -19.17 4.67 -15.87
CA PRO A 122 -18.45 4.02 -16.96
C PRO A 122 -18.07 2.58 -16.55
N PRO A 123 -17.74 1.69 -17.51
CA PRO A 123 -17.42 0.28 -17.23
C PRO A 123 -16.02 0.14 -16.60
N ILE A 124 -15.83 0.73 -15.42
CA ILE A 124 -14.61 0.67 -14.62
C ILE A 124 -14.75 -0.38 -13.51
N PRO A 125 -13.74 -1.24 -13.28
CA PRO A 125 -13.73 -2.18 -12.16
C PRO A 125 -13.88 -1.46 -10.82
N LEU A 126 -14.82 -1.93 -9.98
CA LEU A 126 -15.04 -1.39 -8.63
C LEU A 126 -14.36 -2.24 -7.57
N ILE A 127 -13.68 -1.57 -6.66
CA ILE A 127 -12.95 -2.14 -5.53
C ILE A 127 -13.61 -1.66 -4.24
N ALA A 128 -14.13 -2.59 -3.45
CA ALA A 128 -14.75 -2.25 -2.16
C ALA A 128 -13.67 -1.77 -1.18
N SER A 129 -13.73 -0.50 -0.79
CA SER A 129 -12.81 0.09 0.17
C SER A 129 -12.86 -0.64 1.52
N THR A 130 -11.74 -0.70 2.24
CA THR A 130 -11.73 -1.14 3.64
C THR A 130 -12.67 -0.29 4.53
N GLN A 131 -12.97 0.94 4.11
CA GLN A 131 -13.94 1.83 4.79
C GLN A 131 -15.38 1.28 4.78
N MET A 132 -15.69 0.29 3.95
CA MET A 132 -16.96 -0.45 4.00
C MET A 132 -16.97 -1.53 5.08
N HIS A 133 -15.90 -1.67 5.88
CA HIS A 133 -15.75 -2.65 6.94
C HIS A 133 -15.94 -4.10 6.47
N ASN A 134 -15.06 -4.56 5.58
CA ASN A 134 -15.11 -5.83 4.88
C ASN A 134 -14.52 -6.95 5.75
N ASP A 135 -15.31 -7.54 6.66
CA ASP A 135 -14.84 -8.39 7.75
C ASP A 135 -15.49 -9.78 7.83
N THR A 136 -16.62 -10.02 7.15
CA THR A 136 -17.34 -11.30 7.21
C THR A 136 -17.49 -11.95 5.83
N PRO A 137 -17.54 -13.30 5.76
CA PRO A 137 -17.72 -14.02 4.50
C PRO A 137 -19.02 -13.63 3.77
N GLU A 138 -20.12 -13.44 4.50
CA GLU A 138 -21.43 -13.10 3.97
C GLU A 138 -21.41 -11.73 3.30
N LYS A 139 -20.74 -10.76 3.93
CA LYS A 139 -20.61 -9.41 3.39
C LYS A 139 -19.73 -9.39 2.14
N ILE A 140 -18.62 -10.15 2.14
CA ILE A 140 -17.74 -10.23 0.97
C ILE A 140 -18.46 -10.92 -0.20
N ARG A 141 -19.23 -11.97 0.07
CA ARG A 141 -20.07 -12.60 -0.94
C ARG A 141 -21.11 -11.64 -1.50
N PHE A 142 -21.79 -10.88 -0.64
CA PHE A 142 -22.70 -9.83 -1.09
C PHE A 142 -22.01 -8.82 -2.03
N LEU A 143 -20.79 -8.36 -1.70
CA LEU A 143 -20.03 -7.45 -2.56
C LEU A 143 -19.71 -8.09 -3.92
N GLU A 144 -19.35 -9.37 -3.97
CA GLU A 144 -19.18 -10.12 -5.20
C GLU A 144 -20.47 -10.16 -6.02
N ASP A 145 -21.58 -10.51 -5.38
CA ASP A 145 -22.89 -10.68 -6.01
C ASP A 145 -23.46 -9.35 -6.55
N VAL A 146 -23.16 -8.20 -5.92
CA VAL A 146 -23.54 -6.87 -6.45
C VAL A 146 -22.57 -6.32 -7.49
N GLY A 147 -21.47 -7.02 -7.76
CA GLY A 147 -20.61 -6.73 -8.92
C GLY A 147 -19.28 -6.03 -8.61
N PHE A 148 -18.79 -6.02 -7.38
CA PHE A 148 -17.41 -5.63 -7.12
C PHE A 148 -16.43 -6.70 -7.63
N GLN A 149 -15.29 -6.28 -8.17
CA GLN A 149 -14.24 -7.17 -8.66
C GLN A 149 -13.19 -7.48 -7.59
N ARG A 150 -13.05 -6.61 -6.57
CA ARG A 150 -12.08 -6.76 -5.48
C ARG A 150 -12.65 -6.23 -4.17
N ALA A 151 -12.27 -6.86 -3.05
CA ALA A 151 -12.56 -6.38 -1.70
C ALA A 151 -11.27 -6.17 -0.90
N ILE A 152 -11.11 -4.96 -0.34
CA ILE A 152 -10.04 -4.63 0.59
C ILE A 152 -10.53 -5.03 1.98
N LEU A 153 -9.99 -6.10 2.54
CA LEU A 153 -10.43 -6.68 3.80
C LEU A 153 -10.10 -5.79 5.00
N ALA A 154 -10.84 -5.98 6.09
CA ALA A 154 -10.57 -5.37 7.37
C ALA A 154 -9.21 -5.84 7.92
N ARG A 155 -8.43 -4.91 8.51
CA ARG A 155 -7.06 -5.17 9.01
C ARG A 155 -7.02 -6.04 10.26
N GLU A 156 -8.14 -6.18 10.91
CA GLU A 156 -8.32 -6.92 12.16
C GLU A 156 -8.43 -8.44 11.96
N LEU A 157 -8.56 -8.90 10.72
CA LEU A 157 -8.73 -10.31 10.40
C LEU A 157 -7.44 -11.11 10.63
N SER A 158 -7.62 -12.34 11.12
CA SER A 158 -6.58 -13.36 11.19
C SER A 158 -6.49 -14.15 9.87
N LEU A 159 -5.40 -14.91 9.69
CA LEU A 159 -5.25 -15.82 8.53
C LEU A 159 -6.40 -16.82 8.43
N GLU A 160 -6.90 -17.32 9.55
CA GLU A 160 -8.05 -18.22 9.60
C GLU A 160 -9.33 -17.57 9.10
N GLU A 161 -9.63 -16.34 9.57
CA GLU A 161 -10.79 -15.55 9.16
C GLU A 161 -10.70 -15.21 7.66
N ILE A 162 -9.53 -14.82 7.14
CA ILE A 162 -9.28 -14.59 5.71
C ILE A 162 -9.53 -15.87 4.90
N ALA A 163 -9.01 -17.01 5.34
CA ALA A 163 -9.22 -18.28 4.67
C ALA A 163 -10.70 -18.71 4.69
N ALA A 164 -11.45 -18.38 5.76
CA ALA A 164 -12.89 -18.62 5.82
C ALA A 164 -13.65 -17.76 4.77
N ILE A 165 -13.27 -16.50 4.60
CA ILE A 165 -13.78 -15.64 3.54
C ILE A 165 -13.46 -16.24 2.16
N ARG A 166 -12.20 -16.62 1.90
CA ARG A 166 -11.76 -17.17 0.61
C ARG A 166 -12.56 -18.40 0.19
N ARG A 167 -12.95 -19.25 1.14
CA ARG A 167 -13.76 -20.45 0.82
C ARG A 167 -15.16 -20.13 0.30
N GLN A 168 -15.71 -18.95 0.59
CA GLN A 168 -17.08 -18.57 0.25
C GLN A 168 -17.21 -17.58 -0.90
N THR A 169 -16.10 -17.09 -1.47
CA THR A 169 -16.08 -16.06 -2.51
C THR A 169 -14.99 -16.33 -3.54
N ARG A 170 -15.15 -15.81 -4.75
CA ARG A 170 -14.14 -15.80 -5.81
C ARG A 170 -13.58 -14.41 -6.09
N ILE A 171 -14.18 -13.38 -5.51
CA ILE A 171 -13.72 -11.99 -5.64
C ILE A 171 -12.23 -11.87 -5.31
N GLU A 172 -11.51 -10.97 -5.94
CA GLU A 172 -10.11 -10.72 -5.59
C GLU A 172 -10.00 -10.14 -4.17
N LEU A 173 -9.11 -10.70 -3.35
CA LEU A 173 -8.91 -10.27 -1.96
C LEU A 173 -7.63 -9.47 -1.82
N GLU A 174 -7.76 -8.26 -1.29
CA GLU A 174 -6.66 -7.34 -0.99
C GLU A 174 -6.52 -7.17 0.52
N PHE A 175 -5.29 -7.16 1.03
CA PHE A 175 -5.02 -6.99 2.45
C PHE A 175 -3.88 -5.97 2.69
N PHE A 176 -4.04 -5.14 3.74
CA PHE A 176 -2.95 -4.26 4.16
C PHE A 176 -1.83 -5.05 4.81
N VAL A 177 -0.59 -4.83 4.36
CA VAL A 177 0.58 -5.57 4.86
C VAL A 177 1.58 -4.69 5.58
N HIS A 178 1.52 -3.36 5.40
CA HIS A 178 2.48 -2.44 6.02
C HIS A 178 1.89 -1.06 6.28
N GLY A 179 2.40 -0.40 7.34
CA GLY A 179 2.20 1.01 7.62
C GLY A 179 1.25 1.30 8.79
N ALA A 180 0.78 2.53 8.87
CA ALA A 180 0.01 3.02 10.00
C ALA A 180 -1.34 2.30 10.15
N LEU A 181 -1.62 1.85 11.38
CA LEU A 181 -2.89 1.25 11.76
C LEU A 181 -3.86 2.33 12.27
N CYS A 182 -5.14 2.18 11.91
CA CYS A 182 -6.25 2.79 12.62
C CYS A 182 -6.60 1.90 13.81
N VAL A 183 -6.88 2.47 14.98
CA VAL A 183 -7.29 1.71 16.16
C VAL A 183 -8.74 1.21 16.04
N SER A 184 -9.59 1.96 15.33
CA SER A 184 -10.96 1.60 15.04
C SER A 184 -11.06 0.59 13.91
N TYR A 185 -12.13 -0.20 13.91
CA TYR A 185 -12.61 -0.80 12.67
C TYR A 185 -12.75 0.27 11.59
N SER A 186 -12.30 -0.06 10.38
CA SER A 186 -12.33 0.90 9.26
C SER A 186 -13.77 1.31 8.94
N GLY A 187 -14.02 2.62 8.75
CA GLY A 187 -15.35 3.16 8.53
C GLY A 187 -16.22 3.28 9.79
N GLN A 188 -15.74 2.84 10.96
CA GLN A 188 -16.50 2.76 12.23
C GLN A 188 -15.94 3.70 13.30
N CYS A 189 -15.35 4.84 12.88
CA CYS A 189 -14.81 5.84 13.80
C CYS A 189 -15.39 7.23 13.51
N TYR A 190 -16.13 7.74 14.47
CA TYR A 190 -16.79 9.05 14.44
C TYR A 190 -16.20 10.01 15.48
N MET A 191 -15.14 9.59 16.19
CA MET A 191 -14.55 10.35 17.29
C MET A 191 -14.07 11.75 16.83
N SER A 192 -13.43 11.82 15.66
CA SER A 192 -13.00 13.12 15.11
C SER A 192 -14.18 14.01 14.73
N GLU A 193 -15.24 13.44 14.15
CA GLU A 193 -16.48 14.15 13.82
C GLU A 193 -17.15 14.68 15.09
N ALA A 194 -17.25 13.86 16.13
CA ALA A 194 -17.91 14.21 17.38
C ALA A 194 -17.28 15.44 18.07
N ILE A 195 -15.95 15.56 18.06
CA ILE A 195 -15.22 16.60 18.80
C ILE A 195 -14.79 17.81 17.96
N THR A 196 -14.69 17.67 16.64
CA THR A 196 -14.16 18.74 15.77
C THR A 196 -15.03 19.07 14.55
N GLY A 197 -16.07 18.28 14.26
CA GLY A 197 -16.82 18.37 13.00
C GLY A 197 -16.01 17.91 11.75
N ARG A 198 -14.88 17.21 11.95
CA ARG A 198 -14.00 16.70 10.87
C ARG A 198 -14.12 15.19 10.78
N SER A 199 -14.91 14.68 9.84
CA SER A 199 -15.15 13.26 9.70
C SER A 199 -13.98 12.49 9.07
N GLY A 200 -13.64 11.34 9.67
CA GLY A 200 -12.74 10.36 9.10
C GLY A 200 -13.30 9.70 7.85
N ASN A 201 -14.62 9.50 7.78
CA ASN A 201 -15.33 8.95 6.63
C ASN A 201 -15.46 9.97 5.48
N ARG A 202 -15.18 11.25 5.77
CA ARG A 202 -15.10 12.35 4.78
C ARG A 202 -13.64 12.75 4.45
N GLY A 203 -12.66 11.99 4.92
CA GLY A 203 -11.24 12.19 4.60
C GLY A 203 -10.50 13.25 5.41
N VAL A 204 -11.12 13.87 6.42
CA VAL A 204 -10.55 15.00 7.18
C VAL A 204 -10.31 14.70 8.66
N CYS A 205 -10.04 13.44 9.01
CA CYS A 205 -9.81 12.99 10.39
C CYS A 205 -8.73 13.82 11.12
N ALA A 206 -9.06 14.34 12.31
CA ALA A 206 -8.14 15.06 13.19
C ALA A 206 -7.20 14.14 13.98
N GLN A 207 -7.35 12.81 13.87
CA GLN A 207 -6.55 11.78 14.54
C GLN A 207 -6.59 11.85 16.09
N PRO A 208 -7.75 11.99 16.75
CA PRO A 208 -7.83 12.05 18.22
C PRO A 208 -7.24 10.80 18.89
N CYS A 209 -7.26 9.64 18.25
CA CYS A 209 -6.62 8.42 18.74
C CYS A 209 -5.10 8.54 18.95
N ARG A 210 -4.47 9.61 18.44
CA ARG A 210 -3.04 9.93 18.63
C ARG A 210 -2.81 11.03 19.66
N SER A 211 -3.85 11.42 20.40
CA SER A 211 -3.77 12.34 21.53
C SER A 211 -3.45 11.62 22.83
N ARG A 212 -3.07 12.39 23.84
CA ARG A 212 -2.82 11.89 25.20
C ARG A 212 -4.12 11.84 25.98
N TYR A 213 -4.29 10.78 26.75
CA TYR A 213 -5.47 10.54 27.59
C TYR A 213 -5.04 10.10 28.99
N THR A 214 -5.88 10.43 29.97
CA THR A 214 -5.84 9.87 31.31
C THR A 214 -6.90 8.78 31.41
N LEU A 215 -6.50 7.57 31.82
CA LEU A 215 -7.41 6.47 32.14
C LEU A 215 -7.80 6.50 33.61
N MET A 216 -9.09 6.46 33.90
CA MET A 216 -9.67 6.44 35.24
C MET A 216 -10.56 5.22 35.42
N ASP A 217 -10.67 4.75 36.66
CA ASP A 217 -11.62 3.72 37.06
C ASP A 217 -13.00 4.31 37.44
N GLY A 218 -13.95 3.43 37.85
CA GLY A 218 -15.32 3.81 38.22
C GLY A 218 -15.43 4.70 39.45
N GLU A 219 -14.38 4.78 40.28
CA GLU A 219 -14.30 5.66 41.44
C GLU A 219 -13.57 6.98 41.14
N GLY A 220 -13.17 7.19 39.88
CA GLY A 220 -12.43 8.37 39.47
C GLY A 220 -10.92 8.31 39.77
N THR A 221 -10.41 7.14 40.22
CA THR A 221 -8.98 6.96 40.47
C THR A 221 -8.21 6.86 39.18
N THR A 222 -7.13 7.65 39.04
CA THR A 222 -6.24 7.59 37.87
C THR A 222 -5.46 6.28 37.83
N ILE A 223 -5.63 5.52 36.77
CA ILE A 223 -4.88 4.27 36.49
C ILE A 223 -3.61 4.56 35.68
N LEU A 224 -3.73 5.37 34.64
CA LEU A 224 -2.66 5.87 33.79
C LEU A 224 -2.89 7.33 33.45
N ALA A 225 -1.90 8.17 33.63
CA ALA A 225 -1.98 9.59 33.29
C ALA A 225 -1.17 9.90 32.04
N ASP A 226 -1.73 10.77 31.19
CA ASP A 226 -1.04 11.43 30.08
C ASP A 226 -0.34 10.46 29.09
N LYS A 227 -1.03 9.40 28.66
CA LYS A 227 -0.53 8.38 27.73
C LYS A 227 -1.32 8.35 26.41
N PHE A 228 -0.66 7.92 25.33
CA PHE A 228 -1.31 7.72 24.03
C PHE A 228 -2.10 6.40 23.98
N LEU A 229 -3.17 6.31 24.79
CA LEU A 229 -3.89 5.08 25.11
C LEU A 229 -4.51 4.37 23.90
N LEU A 230 -4.84 5.12 22.83
CA LEU A 230 -5.45 4.62 21.59
C LEU A 230 -4.45 4.58 20.43
N SER A 231 -3.16 4.87 20.66
CA SER A 231 -2.13 4.86 19.63
C SER A 231 -1.57 3.45 19.43
N LEU A 232 -1.58 2.97 18.17
CA LEU A 232 -1.03 1.67 17.81
C LEU A 232 0.36 1.78 17.18
N LYS A 233 1.15 0.70 17.29
CA LYS A 233 2.34 0.43 16.50
C LYS A 233 1.97 0.31 15.02
N ASP A 234 2.96 0.39 14.14
CA ASP A 234 2.74 0.25 12.69
C ASP A 234 2.73 -1.25 12.28
N LEU A 235 1.92 -1.57 11.28
CA LEU A 235 1.80 -2.92 10.74
C LEU A 235 3.07 -3.31 9.97
N ASN A 236 3.53 -4.54 10.15
CA ASN A 236 4.56 -5.16 9.30
C ASN A 236 4.32 -6.66 9.19
N LEU A 237 3.81 -7.10 8.03
CA LEU A 237 3.52 -8.48 7.69
C LEU A 237 4.45 -9.04 6.61
N MET A 238 5.64 -8.49 6.43
CA MET A 238 6.57 -8.93 5.39
C MET A 238 6.93 -10.41 5.53
N ARG A 239 7.02 -10.91 6.76
CA ARG A 239 7.29 -12.34 7.05
C ARG A 239 6.05 -13.23 6.88
N ASP A 240 4.86 -12.64 6.81
CA ASP A 240 3.58 -13.34 6.74
C ASP A 240 3.07 -13.49 5.29
N ILE A 241 3.80 -13.01 4.28
CA ILE A 241 3.44 -13.11 2.86
C ILE A 241 3.04 -14.56 2.48
N PRO A 242 3.80 -15.61 2.82
CA PRO A 242 3.41 -17.00 2.48
C PRO A 242 2.06 -17.39 3.10
N GLY A 243 1.81 -17.02 4.36
CA GLY A 243 0.55 -17.31 5.05
C GLY A 243 -0.63 -16.56 4.44
N LEU A 244 -0.43 -15.29 4.05
CA LEU A 244 -1.45 -14.49 3.36
C LEU A 244 -1.81 -15.07 2.00
N VAL A 245 -0.82 -15.48 1.20
CA VAL A 245 -1.06 -16.16 -0.09
C VAL A 245 -1.83 -17.46 0.13
N ALA A 246 -1.41 -18.28 1.09
CA ALA A 246 -2.09 -19.54 1.42
C ALA A 246 -3.54 -19.32 1.89
N SER A 247 -3.85 -18.17 2.52
CA SER A 247 -5.21 -17.77 2.92
C SER A 247 -6.02 -17.16 1.78
N GLY A 248 -5.43 -16.97 0.58
CA GLY A 248 -6.10 -16.50 -0.63
C GLY A 248 -5.96 -15.01 -0.93
N ILE A 249 -5.05 -14.29 -0.28
CA ILE A 249 -4.70 -12.91 -0.62
C ILE A 249 -3.83 -12.90 -1.88
N THR A 250 -4.21 -12.05 -2.84
CA THR A 250 -3.48 -11.85 -4.10
C THR A 250 -2.96 -10.43 -4.29
N SER A 251 -3.51 -9.45 -3.54
CA SER A 251 -3.04 -8.07 -3.56
C SER A 251 -2.58 -7.62 -2.16
N PHE A 252 -1.33 -7.15 -2.08
CA PHE A 252 -0.63 -6.76 -0.85
C PHE A 252 -0.50 -5.25 -0.80
N LYS A 253 -1.30 -4.59 0.06
CA LYS A 253 -1.39 -3.13 0.12
C LYS A 253 -0.49 -2.51 1.17
N ILE A 254 0.30 -1.53 0.75
CA ILE A 254 1.10 -0.68 1.65
C ILE A 254 0.29 0.59 1.97
N GLU A 255 0.12 0.92 3.26
CA GLU A 255 -0.42 2.22 3.70
C GLU A 255 0.68 3.28 3.69
N GLY A 256 0.35 4.50 3.19
CA GLY A 256 1.35 5.56 3.18
C GLY A 256 1.09 6.75 2.26
N ARG A 257 -0.15 7.10 1.90
CA ARG A 257 -0.43 8.25 1.01
C ARG A 257 0.07 9.61 1.54
N TYR A 258 0.26 9.75 2.86
CA TYR A 258 0.87 10.93 3.49
C TYR A 258 2.37 10.76 3.79
N LYS A 259 2.98 9.68 3.29
CA LYS A 259 4.40 9.42 3.50
C LYS A 259 5.25 10.02 2.39
N GLU A 260 6.47 10.39 2.78
CA GLU A 260 7.47 10.93 1.86
C GLU A 260 7.96 9.86 0.87
N ILE A 261 8.51 10.31 -0.24
CA ILE A 261 9.00 9.46 -1.33
C ILE A 261 10.04 8.44 -0.84
N GLY A 262 10.91 8.80 0.10
CA GLY A 262 11.93 7.91 0.66
C GLY A 262 11.34 6.70 1.40
N TYR A 263 10.26 6.91 2.16
CA TYR A 263 9.51 5.82 2.79
C TYR A 263 8.91 4.88 1.74
N VAL A 264 8.25 5.43 0.72
CA VAL A 264 7.60 4.63 -0.32
C VAL A 264 8.61 3.81 -1.10
N LYS A 265 9.73 4.40 -1.53
CA LYS A 265 10.85 3.70 -2.19
C LYS A 265 11.35 2.51 -1.37
N ASN A 266 11.67 2.76 -0.09
CA ASN A 266 12.28 1.76 0.79
C ASN A 266 11.31 0.60 1.10
N VAL A 267 10.08 0.91 1.51
CA VAL A 267 9.08 -0.11 1.87
C VAL A 267 8.65 -0.92 0.65
N THR A 268 8.41 -0.26 -0.49
CA THR A 268 8.03 -0.95 -1.73
C THR A 268 9.13 -1.90 -2.19
N ALA A 269 10.40 -1.47 -2.21
CA ALA A 269 11.53 -2.33 -2.58
C ALA A 269 11.66 -3.54 -1.65
N ALA A 270 11.44 -3.37 -0.34
CA ALA A 270 11.50 -4.46 0.63
C ALA A 270 10.41 -5.51 0.38
N TYR A 271 9.16 -5.08 0.19
CA TYR A 271 8.05 -5.99 -0.10
C TYR A 271 8.15 -6.61 -1.49
N SER A 272 8.61 -5.86 -2.50
CA SER A 272 8.88 -6.39 -3.83
C SER A 272 9.87 -7.56 -3.77
N ARG A 273 10.99 -7.38 -3.04
CA ARG A 273 11.97 -8.45 -2.82
C ARG A 273 11.37 -9.66 -2.09
N ALA A 274 10.53 -9.43 -1.08
CA ALA A 274 9.88 -10.51 -0.33
C ALA A 274 8.94 -11.34 -1.22
N ILE A 275 8.14 -10.70 -2.08
CA ILE A 275 7.25 -11.36 -3.05
C ILE A 275 8.07 -12.11 -4.12
N ASP A 276 9.14 -11.50 -4.65
CA ASP A 276 10.02 -12.16 -5.63
C ASP A 276 10.69 -13.42 -5.05
N ASN A 277 11.10 -13.37 -3.78
CA ASN A 277 11.65 -14.54 -3.08
C ASN A 277 10.60 -15.64 -2.92
N PHE A 278 9.35 -15.27 -2.61
CA PHE A 278 8.24 -16.22 -2.53
C PHE A 278 7.96 -16.87 -3.89
N ILE A 279 7.84 -16.08 -4.96
CA ILE A 279 7.57 -16.56 -6.32
C ILE A 279 8.68 -17.50 -6.80
N ARG A 280 9.94 -17.19 -6.52
CA ARG A 280 11.10 -18.05 -6.90
C ARG A 280 10.97 -19.47 -6.35
N GLY A 281 10.44 -19.63 -5.14
CA GLY A 281 10.18 -20.94 -4.52
C GLY A 281 8.83 -21.55 -4.90
N ASN A 282 7.96 -20.83 -5.64
CA ASN A 282 6.58 -21.23 -5.91
C ASN A 282 6.20 -20.91 -7.37
N PRO A 283 6.55 -21.76 -8.36
CA PRO A 283 6.40 -21.48 -9.80
C PRO A 283 4.94 -21.39 -10.28
N GLY A 284 3.97 -21.72 -9.44
CA GLY A 284 2.53 -21.49 -9.69
C GLY A 284 2.11 -20.03 -9.57
N TYR A 285 3.03 -19.12 -9.17
CA TYR A 285 2.76 -17.69 -9.01
C TYR A 285 3.66 -16.84 -9.90
N ARG A 286 3.17 -15.65 -10.25
CA ARG A 286 3.93 -14.65 -11.01
C ARG A 286 3.62 -13.24 -10.51
N ARG A 287 4.41 -12.26 -10.91
CA ARG A 287 4.13 -10.84 -10.67
C ARG A 287 2.90 -10.37 -11.48
N GLY A 288 2.20 -9.37 -10.95
CA GLY A 288 1.07 -8.72 -11.59
C GLY A 288 1.45 -7.79 -12.74
N SER A 289 2.74 -7.46 -12.88
CA SER A 289 3.26 -6.49 -13.85
C SER A 289 4.59 -6.94 -14.44
N SER A 290 5.06 -6.28 -15.49
CA SER A 290 6.29 -6.61 -16.24
C SER A 290 7.50 -5.83 -15.74
N GLY A 291 8.67 -6.28 -16.15
CA GLY A 291 9.95 -5.68 -15.80
C GLY A 291 10.40 -5.99 -14.38
N ARG A 292 11.70 -5.94 -14.18
CA ARG A 292 12.35 -6.19 -12.89
C ARG A 292 12.96 -4.91 -12.33
N SER A 293 12.72 -4.66 -11.05
CA SER A 293 13.30 -3.55 -10.31
C SER A 293 14.56 -3.98 -9.57
N GLU A 294 15.61 -3.20 -9.68
CA GLU A 294 16.89 -3.44 -9.02
C GLU A 294 17.25 -2.23 -8.15
N PRO A 295 16.94 -2.28 -6.84
CA PRO A 295 17.30 -1.19 -5.94
C PRO A 295 18.81 -1.14 -5.72
N ALA A 296 19.39 0.07 -5.80
CA ALA A 296 20.81 0.34 -5.56
C ALA A 296 21.15 0.50 -4.06
N PHE A 297 20.30 0.01 -3.19
CA PHE A 297 20.46 0.04 -1.72
C PHE A 297 19.85 -1.21 -1.11
N GLU A 298 20.16 -1.49 0.15
CA GLU A 298 19.53 -2.58 0.92
C GLU A 298 18.23 -2.07 1.55
N PRO A 299 17.05 -2.56 1.09
CA PRO A 299 15.78 -2.12 1.62
C PRO A 299 15.51 -2.69 3.01
N ASP A 300 15.19 -1.81 3.96
CA ASP A 300 14.81 -2.19 5.34
C ASP A 300 13.71 -1.24 5.85
N PRO A 301 12.45 -1.71 5.98
CA PRO A 301 11.35 -0.90 6.48
C PRO A 301 11.60 -0.28 7.87
N ALA A 302 12.44 -0.89 8.70
CA ALA A 302 12.74 -0.38 10.04
C ALA A 302 13.53 0.95 10.01
N ARG A 303 14.25 1.23 8.92
CA ARG A 303 15.06 2.44 8.75
C ARG A 303 14.28 3.68 8.30
N THR A 304 12.98 3.54 8.08
CA THR A 304 12.05 4.63 7.77
C THR A 304 11.00 4.77 8.86
N PHE A 305 10.07 5.71 8.71
CA PHE A 305 9.08 6.01 9.72
C PHE A 305 8.34 4.78 10.24
N ASN A 306 8.44 4.50 11.55
CA ASN A 306 7.59 3.55 12.27
C ASN A 306 7.55 3.86 13.77
N ARG A 307 6.48 3.42 14.45
CA ARG A 307 6.27 3.53 15.93
C ARG A 307 6.59 2.23 16.65
N GLY A 308 7.52 1.45 16.11
CA GLY A 308 7.65 0.03 16.39
C GLY A 308 6.65 -0.78 15.56
N PHE A 309 6.95 -2.06 15.32
CA PHE A 309 6.14 -2.91 14.47
C PHE A 309 5.25 -3.87 15.27
N THR A 310 4.12 -4.20 14.67
CA THR A 310 3.20 -5.25 15.13
C THR A 310 2.72 -6.07 13.95
N ARG A 311 2.40 -7.34 14.21
CA ARG A 311 1.66 -8.22 13.30
C ARG A 311 0.15 -8.10 13.46
N HIS A 312 -0.29 -7.16 14.33
CA HIS A 312 -1.69 -6.90 14.65
C HIS A 312 -2.43 -8.18 15.07
N PHE A 313 -3.48 -8.58 14.36
CA PHE A 313 -4.26 -9.78 14.68
C PHE A 313 -4.07 -10.94 13.68
N ILE A 314 -3.06 -10.89 12.81
CA ILE A 314 -2.89 -11.87 11.73
C ILE A 314 -2.76 -13.32 12.23
N SER A 315 -2.23 -13.53 13.42
CA SER A 315 -2.15 -14.83 14.11
C SER A 315 -3.14 -14.93 15.29
N GLY A 316 -4.24 -14.21 15.23
CA GLY A 316 -5.15 -14.04 16.35
C GLY A 316 -4.67 -12.99 17.36
N ARG A 317 -5.28 -12.96 18.55
CA ARG A 317 -4.90 -12.02 19.62
C ARG A 317 -3.62 -12.50 20.30
N GLY A 318 -2.53 -11.72 20.15
CA GLY A 318 -1.25 -12.04 20.79
C GLY A 318 -0.34 -10.81 20.87
N GLY A 319 0.30 -10.61 22.03
CA GLY A 319 1.21 -9.48 22.28
C GLY A 319 0.52 -8.12 22.45
N LYS A 320 1.31 -7.14 22.91
CA LYS A 320 0.86 -5.76 23.07
C LYS A 320 1.09 -4.98 21.77
N ILE A 321 0.03 -4.36 21.27
CA ILE A 321 0.02 -3.65 19.98
C ILE A 321 0.01 -2.12 20.14
N ALA A 322 -0.19 -1.62 21.37
CA ALA A 322 -0.20 -0.19 21.65
C ALA A 322 1.19 0.45 21.58
N SER A 323 1.23 1.72 21.16
CA SER A 323 2.37 2.64 21.27
C SER A 323 1.98 3.76 22.24
N MET A 324 1.96 3.45 23.56
CA MET A 324 1.41 4.34 24.57
C MET A 324 2.33 5.49 24.96
N ASP A 325 3.63 5.38 24.71
CA ASP A 325 4.63 6.36 25.16
C ASP A 325 4.94 7.41 24.09
N THR A 326 4.66 7.12 22.83
CA THR A 326 4.88 8.08 21.72
C THR A 326 3.96 7.86 20.54
N GLN A 327 3.61 8.95 19.86
CA GLN A 327 3.03 8.96 18.52
C GLN A 327 4.07 9.20 17.41
N LYS A 328 5.31 9.56 17.79
CA LYS A 328 6.40 9.88 16.85
C LYS A 328 7.07 8.60 16.36
N SER A 329 7.85 8.72 15.29
CA SER A 329 8.71 7.64 14.80
C SER A 329 9.80 7.31 15.79
N ILE A 330 9.99 6.03 16.09
CA ILE A 330 11.17 5.53 16.81
C ILE A 330 12.20 4.90 15.87
N GLY A 331 11.75 4.33 14.74
CA GLY A 331 12.63 3.77 13.71
C GLY A 331 13.22 2.40 14.09
N GLN A 332 14.45 2.18 13.67
CA GLN A 332 15.18 0.91 13.82
C GLN A 332 15.78 0.78 15.23
N PRO A 333 15.50 -0.29 15.99
CA PRO A 333 16.22 -0.55 17.23
C PRO A 333 17.70 -0.81 16.92
N LEU A 334 18.55 -0.18 17.73
CA LEU A 334 20.01 -0.32 17.69
C LEU A 334 20.50 -1.05 18.93
N GLU A 335 21.57 -0.55 19.52
CA GLU A 335 22.26 -1.11 20.66
C GLU A 335 21.95 -0.35 21.96
N THR A 336 22.23 -0.98 23.08
CA THR A 336 22.15 -0.35 24.40
C THR A 336 23.45 0.40 24.72
N VAL A 337 23.35 1.58 25.34
CA VAL A 337 24.51 2.34 25.81
C VAL A 337 25.28 1.53 26.87
N THR A 338 26.53 1.22 26.59
CA THR A 338 27.42 0.45 27.49
C THR A 338 28.28 1.31 28.37
N GLY A 339 28.62 2.52 27.93
CA GLY A 339 29.45 3.50 28.66
C GLY A 339 29.12 4.94 28.29
N VAL A 340 29.36 5.85 29.22
CA VAL A 340 29.17 7.30 29.03
C VAL A 340 30.44 8.01 29.45
N GLY A 341 30.99 8.85 28.56
CA GLY A 341 32.17 9.68 28.78
C GLY A 341 31.87 11.18 28.64
N ARG A 342 32.90 12.01 28.72
CA ARG A 342 32.75 13.45 28.54
C ARG A 342 32.53 13.79 27.06
N GLY A 343 31.28 14.06 26.69
CA GLY A 343 30.88 14.43 25.32
C GLY A 343 30.72 13.26 24.36
N PHE A 344 30.78 12.00 24.84
CA PHE A 344 30.53 10.82 24.02
C PHE A 344 29.87 9.71 24.84
N PHE A 345 29.26 8.75 24.13
CA PHE A 345 28.85 7.47 24.71
C PHE A 345 29.46 6.30 23.92
N GLU A 346 29.43 5.12 24.51
CA GLU A 346 29.80 3.87 23.87
C GLU A 346 28.58 2.96 23.79
N ALA A 347 28.40 2.29 22.64
CA ALA A 347 27.38 1.27 22.44
C ALA A 347 28.00 0.11 21.64
N GLY A 348 27.64 -1.12 22.00
CA GLY A 348 28.27 -2.31 21.42
C GLY A 348 27.83 -2.53 19.97
N GLY A 349 28.78 -2.47 19.01
CA GLY A 349 28.59 -3.02 17.66
C GLY A 349 27.60 -2.35 16.71
N GLY A 350 26.94 -1.26 17.10
CA GLY A 350 25.96 -0.55 16.28
C GLY A 350 26.60 0.12 15.06
N ASP A 351 25.97 -0.02 13.88
CA ASP A 351 26.33 0.71 12.65
C ASP A 351 25.91 2.18 12.74
N PHE A 352 26.56 2.94 13.63
CA PHE A 352 26.32 4.37 13.79
C PHE A 352 27.05 5.17 12.73
N GLN A 353 26.39 6.17 12.14
CA GLN A 353 26.98 7.02 11.11
C GLN A 353 26.79 8.50 11.42
N ASN A 354 27.76 9.32 10.95
CA ASN A 354 27.66 10.77 11.05
C ASN A 354 26.40 11.27 10.37
N GLY A 355 25.64 12.07 11.07
CA GLY A 355 24.38 12.63 10.60
C GLY A 355 23.13 11.80 10.90
N ASP A 356 23.26 10.57 11.46
CA ASP A 356 22.10 9.80 11.90
C ASP A 356 21.33 10.53 13.01
N GLY A 357 19.99 10.45 12.94
CA GLY A 357 19.10 10.83 14.03
C GLY A 357 18.84 9.63 14.92
N ILE A 358 19.08 9.80 16.21
CA ILE A 358 18.89 8.76 17.22
C ILE A 358 17.84 9.23 18.22
N CYS A 359 16.99 8.31 18.67
CA CYS A 359 16.07 8.58 19.77
C CYS A 359 16.12 7.45 20.81
N PHE A 360 15.60 7.74 22.00
CA PHE A 360 15.54 6.81 23.12
C PHE A 360 14.45 7.26 24.11
N PHE A 361 13.99 6.35 24.97
CA PHE A 361 13.09 6.68 26.05
C PHE A 361 13.90 6.99 27.32
N THR A 362 13.59 8.11 27.97
CA THR A 362 14.16 8.47 29.28
C THR A 362 13.58 7.57 30.37
N LYS A 363 14.09 7.66 31.60
CA LYS A 363 13.56 6.93 32.77
C LYS A 363 12.10 7.27 33.07
N GLU A 364 11.68 8.48 32.74
CA GLU A 364 10.30 8.97 32.88
C GLU A 364 9.38 8.46 31.75
N GLY A 365 9.95 7.74 30.76
CA GLY A 365 9.22 7.22 29.60
C GLY A 365 8.96 8.25 28.50
N GLU A 366 9.65 9.40 28.53
CA GLU A 366 9.55 10.43 27.49
C GLU A 366 10.52 10.15 26.34
N LEU A 367 10.05 10.34 25.09
CA LEU A 367 10.91 10.19 23.90
C LEU A 367 11.83 11.41 23.77
N SER A 368 13.12 11.18 23.88
CA SER A 368 14.20 12.14 23.64
C SER A 368 15.02 11.73 22.42
N GLY A 369 15.83 12.64 21.86
CA GLY A 369 16.65 12.32 20.70
C GLY A 369 17.80 13.31 20.49
N PHE A 370 18.75 12.89 19.67
CA PHE A 370 19.92 13.64 19.30
C PHE A 370 20.37 13.29 17.86
N ARG A 371 21.26 14.10 17.33
CA ARG A 371 21.94 13.83 16.06
C ARG A 371 23.38 13.40 16.33
N ILE A 372 23.90 12.42 15.60
CA ILE A 372 25.30 12.02 15.63
C ILE A 372 26.12 13.02 14.84
N GLU A 373 27.10 13.66 15.49
CA GLU A 373 28.04 14.54 14.81
C GLU A 373 29.25 13.77 14.30
N ARG A 374 29.77 12.83 15.11
CA ARG A 374 30.97 12.08 14.79
C ARG A 374 30.95 10.69 15.42
N VAL A 375 31.53 9.72 14.71
CA VAL A 375 31.79 8.36 15.21
C VAL A 375 33.28 8.08 15.11
N GLU A 376 33.90 7.62 16.19
CA GLU A 376 35.29 7.22 16.25
C GLU A 376 35.39 5.84 16.92
N ARG A 377 35.58 4.79 16.14
CA ARG A 377 35.58 3.40 16.62
C ARG A 377 34.28 3.08 17.41
N SER A 378 34.41 2.81 18.73
CA SER A 378 33.25 2.54 19.60
C SER A 378 32.63 3.81 20.22
N LYS A 379 33.24 4.97 20.02
CA LYS A 379 32.80 6.25 20.63
C LYS A 379 31.88 7.00 19.67
N VAL A 380 30.69 7.33 20.12
CA VAL A 380 29.71 8.11 19.41
C VAL A 380 29.56 9.49 20.05
N PHE A 381 29.77 10.55 19.28
CA PHE A 381 29.70 11.94 19.70
C PHE A 381 28.38 12.55 19.22
N PRO A 382 27.41 12.72 20.12
CA PRO A 382 26.14 13.37 19.77
C PRO A 382 26.24 14.90 19.91
N ASN A 383 25.33 15.63 19.27
CA ASN A 383 25.19 17.07 19.47
C ASN A 383 24.70 17.46 20.87
N THR A 384 24.20 16.52 21.66
CA THR A 384 23.84 16.69 23.07
C THR A 384 23.94 15.36 23.81
N MET A 385 24.43 15.42 25.06
CA MET A 385 24.50 14.27 25.98
C MET A 385 23.29 14.17 26.91
N LYS A 386 22.30 15.08 26.78
CA LYS A 386 21.16 15.16 27.71
C LYS A 386 20.34 13.86 27.70
N GLY A 387 20.23 13.24 28.86
CA GLY A 387 19.41 12.03 29.07
C GLY A 387 20.06 10.72 28.57
N ILE A 388 21.29 10.75 28.03
CA ILE A 388 22.01 9.56 27.62
C ILE A 388 22.70 8.95 28.85
N GLU A 389 22.25 7.74 29.22
CA GLU A 389 22.76 7.00 30.37
C GLU A 389 23.10 5.57 30.01
N LYS A 390 23.96 4.91 30.79
CA LYS A 390 24.25 3.50 30.63
C LYS A 390 22.97 2.64 30.80
N GLY A 391 22.75 1.69 29.89
CA GLY A 391 21.58 0.82 29.89
C GLY A 391 20.41 1.33 29.03
N VAL A 392 20.50 2.54 28.48
CA VAL A 392 19.46 3.08 27.57
C VAL A 392 19.54 2.40 26.21
N LEU A 393 18.40 1.88 25.72
CA LEU A 393 18.26 1.34 24.37
C LEU A 393 18.07 2.49 23.37
N LEU A 394 18.88 2.48 22.33
CA LEU A 394 18.88 3.48 21.27
C LEU A 394 18.09 3.00 20.05
N TYR A 395 17.47 3.94 19.35
CA TYR A 395 16.75 3.71 18.08
C TYR A 395 17.22 4.71 17.04
N ARG A 396 17.38 4.27 15.78
CA ARG A 396 17.66 5.15 14.63
C ARG A 396 16.35 5.55 13.97
N ASN A 397 15.91 6.80 14.19
CA ASN A 397 14.71 7.34 13.55
C ASN A 397 14.98 8.09 12.24
N HIS A 398 16.26 8.35 11.91
CA HIS A 398 16.72 8.92 10.65
C HIS A 398 18.07 8.33 10.27
N SER A 399 18.21 7.81 9.04
CA SER A 399 19.45 7.25 8.51
C SER A 399 20.02 8.13 7.40
N ALA A 400 21.08 8.85 7.70
CA ALA A 400 21.74 9.75 6.74
C ALA A 400 22.28 8.99 5.50
N ALA A 401 22.71 7.75 5.66
CA ALA A 401 23.20 6.92 4.56
C ALA A 401 22.05 6.47 3.65
N LEU A 402 20.93 6.03 4.23
CA LEU A 402 19.76 5.64 3.46
C LEU A 402 19.20 6.84 2.68
N ASP A 403 19.07 8.00 3.31
CA ASP A 403 18.59 9.21 2.63
C ASP A 403 19.47 9.61 1.46
N ARG A 404 20.80 9.55 1.62
CA ARG A 404 21.72 9.81 0.49
C ARG A 404 21.52 8.79 -0.65
N ALA A 405 21.26 7.53 -0.33
CA ALA A 405 21.00 6.50 -1.33
C ALA A 405 19.66 6.70 -2.04
N LEU A 406 18.61 7.07 -1.29
CA LEU A 406 17.25 7.28 -1.82
C LEU A 406 17.13 8.57 -2.64
N ASN A 407 17.97 9.59 -2.38
CA ASN A 407 18.00 10.85 -3.13
C ASN A 407 18.75 10.77 -4.47
N ARG A 408 19.39 9.63 -4.77
CA ARG A 408 19.99 9.33 -6.07
C ARG A 408 19.02 8.50 -6.92
N VAL A 409 19.48 8.04 -8.10
CA VAL A 409 18.78 6.99 -8.85
C VAL A 409 18.84 5.71 -8.02
N SER A 410 17.81 5.50 -7.18
CA SER A 410 17.80 4.47 -6.14
C SER A 410 17.25 3.12 -6.62
N SER A 411 16.60 3.08 -7.78
CA SER A 411 16.18 1.84 -8.46
C SER A 411 16.02 2.11 -9.96
N ARG A 412 16.12 1.05 -10.74
CA ARG A 412 15.76 1.03 -12.16
C ARG A 412 14.87 -0.19 -12.40
N ARG A 413 13.71 0.06 -13.00
CA ARG A 413 12.85 -1.02 -13.49
C ARG A 413 13.10 -1.22 -14.96
N ARG A 414 13.39 -2.45 -15.36
CA ARG A 414 13.74 -2.78 -16.74
C ARG A 414 12.98 -3.98 -17.25
N ILE A 415 12.52 -3.85 -18.50
CA ILE A 415 11.81 -4.88 -19.27
C ILE A 415 12.87 -5.60 -20.12
N ARG A 416 12.91 -6.92 -20.05
CA ARG A 416 13.85 -7.74 -20.80
C ARG A 416 13.47 -7.77 -22.26
N VAL A 417 14.49 -7.58 -23.16
CA VAL A 417 14.31 -7.54 -24.60
C VAL A 417 15.36 -8.41 -25.28
N GLU A 418 14.94 -9.23 -26.25
CA GLU A 418 15.84 -9.86 -27.22
C GLU A 418 15.84 -9.03 -28.51
N MET A 419 17.02 -8.88 -29.14
CA MET A 419 17.18 -8.12 -30.36
C MET A 419 17.83 -8.98 -31.46
N ASP A 420 17.29 -8.84 -32.68
CA ASP A 420 17.86 -9.48 -33.88
C ASP A 420 18.29 -8.39 -34.85
N PHE A 421 19.61 -8.34 -35.14
CA PHE A 421 20.23 -7.46 -36.14
C PHE A 421 20.53 -8.26 -37.39
N SER A 422 20.10 -7.78 -38.56
CA SER A 422 20.41 -8.44 -39.82
C SER A 422 20.76 -7.40 -40.90
N GLN A 423 21.57 -7.83 -41.86
CA GLN A 423 21.88 -7.03 -43.06
C GLN A 423 21.78 -7.88 -44.32
N GLU A 424 21.01 -7.40 -45.29
CA GLU A 424 20.88 -7.97 -46.64
C GLU A 424 21.17 -6.86 -47.67
N GLY A 425 22.36 -6.91 -48.26
CA GLY A 425 22.83 -5.83 -49.12
C GLY A 425 22.90 -4.50 -48.35
N ASN A 426 22.19 -3.48 -48.85
CA ASN A 426 22.11 -2.18 -48.19
C ASN A 426 21.01 -2.06 -47.14
N ALA A 427 20.13 -3.05 -47.03
CA ALA A 427 19.05 -3.04 -46.02
C ALA A 427 19.57 -3.59 -44.69
N VAL A 428 19.50 -2.79 -43.65
CA VAL A 428 19.80 -3.18 -42.25
C VAL A 428 18.52 -3.20 -41.48
N SER A 429 18.17 -4.35 -40.93
CA SER A 429 17.02 -4.53 -40.05
C SER A 429 17.48 -4.72 -38.60
N LEU A 430 16.77 -4.07 -37.67
CA LEU A 430 16.83 -4.34 -36.23
C LEU A 430 15.44 -4.60 -35.71
N SER A 431 15.20 -5.82 -35.21
CA SER A 431 13.99 -6.14 -34.51
C SER A 431 14.22 -6.28 -33.01
N ALA A 432 13.19 -6.02 -32.22
CA ALA A 432 13.18 -6.16 -30.76
C ALA A 432 11.92 -6.88 -30.32
N ALA A 433 12.08 -7.86 -29.42
CA ALA A 433 10.96 -8.59 -28.82
C ALA A 433 11.11 -8.56 -27.29
N ASP A 434 10.09 -8.08 -26.56
CA ASP A 434 10.12 -8.03 -25.11
C ASP A 434 9.59 -9.31 -24.46
N GLU A 435 9.73 -9.38 -23.13
CA GLU A 435 9.31 -10.53 -22.30
C GLU A 435 7.79 -10.82 -22.35
N ASP A 436 6.97 -9.84 -22.76
CA ASP A 436 5.51 -9.96 -22.89
C ASP A 436 5.08 -10.27 -24.34
N GLY A 437 6.04 -10.43 -25.25
CA GLY A 437 5.79 -10.79 -26.65
C GLY A 437 5.39 -9.61 -27.54
N ASN A 438 5.62 -8.37 -27.10
CA ASN A 438 5.55 -7.22 -28.01
C ASN A 438 6.76 -7.21 -28.93
N ARG A 439 6.58 -6.79 -30.19
CA ARG A 439 7.62 -6.79 -31.20
C ARG A 439 7.61 -5.49 -31.99
N ALA A 440 8.78 -4.99 -32.27
CA ALA A 440 9.02 -3.87 -33.17
C ALA A 440 10.15 -4.19 -34.11
N GLU A 441 10.11 -3.64 -35.32
CA GLU A 441 11.16 -3.78 -36.31
C GLU A 441 11.36 -2.47 -37.06
N VAL A 442 12.61 -2.11 -37.31
CA VAL A 442 13.01 -0.94 -38.10
C VAL A 442 13.99 -1.38 -39.17
N VAL A 443 13.73 -1.02 -40.41
CA VAL A 443 14.62 -1.25 -41.53
C VAL A 443 15.16 0.11 -42.03
N LEU A 444 16.46 0.23 -42.13
CA LEU A 444 17.13 1.41 -42.65
C LEU A 444 18.15 1.01 -43.71
N ASN A 445 18.40 1.90 -44.68
CA ASN A 445 19.42 1.68 -45.69
C ASN A 445 20.78 2.17 -45.20
N LEU A 446 21.81 1.31 -45.35
CA LEU A 446 23.21 1.60 -45.13
C LEU A 446 24.01 0.98 -46.26
N ALA A 447 24.77 1.77 -46.99
CA ALA A 447 25.64 1.24 -48.06
C ALA A 447 26.57 0.16 -47.49
N HIS A 448 26.51 -1.02 -48.09
CA HIS A 448 27.35 -2.14 -47.67
C HIS A 448 28.83 -1.83 -47.93
N GLN A 449 29.62 -1.91 -46.89
CA GLN A 449 31.10 -1.78 -46.96
C GLN A 449 31.69 -3.02 -46.30
N GLU A 450 32.54 -3.74 -47.05
CA GLU A 450 33.23 -4.92 -46.51
C GLU A 450 34.09 -4.53 -45.30
N PRO A 451 33.90 -5.19 -44.16
CA PRO A 451 34.73 -4.90 -43.00
C PRO A 451 36.13 -5.47 -43.15
N ARG A 452 37.15 -4.74 -42.66
CA ARG A 452 38.53 -5.24 -42.58
C ARG A 452 38.64 -6.43 -41.61
N ASP A 453 37.85 -6.41 -40.54
CA ASP A 453 37.74 -7.47 -39.53
C ASP A 453 36.27 -7.73 -39.22
N PRO A 454 35.67 -8.80 -39.78
CA PRO A 454 34.28 -9.14 -39.56
C PRO A 454 33.94 -9.50 -38.09
N ALA A 455 34.89 -10.07 -37.34
CA ALA A 455 34.70 -10.45 -35.96
C ALA A 455 34.59 -9.21 -35.06
N LEU A 456 35.49 -8.25 -35.25
CA LEU A 456 35.48 -6.98 -34.52
C LEU A 456 34.19 -6.16 -34.77
N VAL A 457 33.71 -6.15 -36.04
CA VAL A 457 32.44 -5.45 -36.36
C VAL A 457 31.25 -6.09 -35.69
N ARG A 458 31.17 -7.43 -35.62
CA ARG A 458 30.09 -8.13 -34.87
C ARG A 458 30.13 -7.81 -33.38
N GLU A 459 31.30 -7.85 -32.76
CA GLU A 459 31.48 -7.46 -31.35
C GLU A 459 31.05 -6.01 -31.10
N GLN A 460 31.41 -5.09 -32.00
CA GLN A 460 31.01 -3.70 -31.91
C GLN A 460 29.50 -3.52 -32.02
N ILE A 461 28.83 -4.23 -32.95
CA ILE A 461 27.38 -4.21 -33.10
C ILE A 461 26.73 -4.73 -31.83
N GLU A 462 27.12 -5.90 -31.32
CA GLU A 462 26.60 -6.49 -30.10
C GLU A 462 26.73 -5.54 -28.92
N LYS A 463 27.91 -4.95 -28.70
CA LYS A 463 28.15 -3.96 -27.63
C LYS A 463 27.26 -2.72 -27.74
N GLN A 464 27.12 -2.16 -28.96
CA GLN A 464 26.28 -0.95 -29.15
C GLN A 464 24.80 -1.23 -29.02
N ILE A 465 24.31 -2.38 -29.51
CA ILE A 465 22.89 -2.77 -29.42
C ILE A 465 22.52 -3.13 -27.98
N SER A 466 23.40 -3.82 -27.24
CA SER A 466 23.16 -4.21 -25.85
C SER A 466 23.04 -3.02 -24.89
N SER A 467 23.65 -1.87 -25.19
CA SER A 467 23.64 -0.68 -24.35
C SER A 467 22.39 0.16 -24.56
N THR A 468 21.39 0.06 -23.69
CA THR A 468 20.09 0.76 -23.80
C THR A 468 20.00 2.08 -23.06
N GLY A 469 21.03 2.46 -22.29
CA GLY A 469 21.09 3.74 -21.57
C GLY A 469 19.97 3.91 -20.53
N ASN A 470 19.21 5.01 -20.64
CA ASN A 470 18.11 5.35 -19.72
C ASN A 470 16.73 4.87 -20.21
N THR A 471 16.67 3.99 -21.22
CA THR A 471 15.38 3.41 -21.66
C THR A 471 14.85 2.43 -20.62
N PRO A 472 13.54 2.11 -20.63
CA PRO A 472 12.95 1.11 -19.75
C PRO A 472 13.34 -0.33 -20.10
N PHE A 473 14.17 -0.53 -21.10
CA PHE A 473 14.53 -1.84 -21.65
C PHE A 473 15.93 -2.30 -21.24
N GLU A 474 16.08 -3.61 -21.05
CA GLU A 474 17.35 -4.31 -20.86
C GLU A 474 17.52 -5.39 -21.93
N VAL A 475 18.53 -5.26 -22.76
CA VAL A 475 18.83 -6.26 -23.79
C VAL A 475 19.51 -7.45 -23.15
N VAL A 476 18.84 -8.60 -23.17
CA VAL A 476 19.34 -9.85 -22.58
C VAL A 476 20.00 -10.77 -23.63
N LYS A 477 19.72 -10.52 -24.92
CA LYS A 477 20.28 -11.29 -26.02
C LYS A 477 20.29 -10.48 -27.31
N VAL A 478 21.40 -10.52 -28.02
CA VAL A 478 21.54 -10.00 -29.40
C VAL A 478 21.88 -11.16 -30.33
N ARG A 479 21.11 -11.31 -31.41
CA ARG A 479 21.44 -12.20 -32.52
C ARG A 479 21.84 -11.35 -33.70
N ILE A 480 22.92 -11.76 -34.41
CA ILE A 480 23.42 -11.06 -35.59
C ILE A 480 23.48 -12.06 -36.75
N SER A 481 22.76 -11.77 -37.83
CA SER A 481 22.65 -12.63 -39.02
C SER A 481 22.91 -11.88 -40.33
N GLY A 482 23.16 -12.62 -41.42
CA GLY A 482 23.43 -12.07 -42.73
C GLY A 482 24.92 -11.69 -42.98
N ARG A 483 25.15 -11.08 -44.12
CA ARG A 483 26.47 -10.56 -44.51
C ARG A 483 26.64 -9.15 -43.94
N ILE A 484 27.33 -9.05 -42.81
CA ILE A 484 27.46 -7.81 -42.05
C ILE A 484 28.55 -6.94 -42.61
N GLY A 485 28.21 -5.71 -43.02
CA GLY A 485 29.11 -4.66 -43.41
C GLY A 485 29.51 -3.75 -42.24
N PHE A 486 30.48 -2.86 -42.50
CA PHE A 486 30.87 -1.83 -41.54
C PHE A 486 29.65 -0.95 -41.18
N SER A 487 29.36 -0.81 -39.90
CA SER A 487 28.23 -0.02 -39.38
C SER A 487 28.74 1.06 -38.43
N PRO A 488 28.60 2.36 -38.80
CA PRO A 488 28.97 3.46 -37.90
C PRO A 488 28.22 3.41 -36.57
N ILE A 489 28.88 3.78 -35.48
CA ILE A 489 28.25 3.81 -34.11
C ILE A 489 27.01 4.72 -34.08
N SER A 490 27.05 5.85 -34.78
CA SER A 490 25.92 6.78 -34.90
C SER A 490 24.70 6.13 -35.56
N PHE A 491 24.92 5.29 -36.61
CA PHE A 491 23.86 4.53 -37.26
C PHE A 491 23.26 3.47 -36.32
N LEU A 492 24.12 2.68 -35.65
CA LEU A 492 23.67 1.65 -34.67
C LEU A 492 22.86 2.27 -33.55
N ASN A 493 23.31 3.40 -33.00
CA ASN A 493 22.55 4.12 -31.99
C ASN A 493 21.25 4.73 -32.54
N GLY A 494 21.22 5.14 -33.79
CA GLY A 494 20.05 5.67 -34.49
C GLY A 494 18.95 4.61 -34.66
N ILE A 495 19.30 3.46 -35.25
CA ILE A 495 18.33 2.37 -35.47
C ILE A 495 17.83 1.79 -34.14
N LYS A 496 18.71 1.62 -33.15
CA LYS A 496 18.34 1.18 -31.80
C LYS A 496 17.34 2.11 -31.14
N ARG A 497 17.56 3.42 -31.15
CA ARG A 497 16.59 4.39 -30.58
C ARG A 497 15.24 4.30 -31.25
N LYS A 498 15.19 4.12 -32.56
CA LYS A 498 13.92 3.99 -33.31
C LYS A 498 13.16 2.72 -32.94
N VAL A 499 13.83 1.56 -32.91
CA VAL A 499 13.16 0.29 -32.60
C VAL A 499 12.68 0.25 -31.15
N LEU A 500 13.43 0.81 -30.19
CA LEU A 500 13.01 0.88 -28.79
C LEU A 500 11.84 1.85 -28.61
N ALA A 501 11.82 2.99 -29.29
CA ALA A 501 10.69 3.92 -29.26
C ALA A 501 9.42 3.30 -29.86
N GLU A 502 9.58 2.56 -30.97
CA GLU A 502 8.47 1.81 -31.59
C GLU A 502 7.94 0.70 -30.66
N LEU A 503 8.86 -0.02 -29.99
CA LEU A 503 8.50 -1.05 -29.03
C LEU A 503 7.73 -0.46 -27.83
N GLU A 504 8.17 0.68 -27.30
CA GLU A 504 7.45 1.41 -26.24
C GLU A 504 6.03 1.80 -26.67
N THR A 505 5.89 2.34 -27.87
CA THR A 505 4.58 2.71 -28.44
C THR A 505 3.67 1.50 -28.54
N ARG A 506 4.15 0.40 -29.09
CA ARG A 506 3.37 -0.86 -29.22
C ARG A 506 3.00 -1.45 -27.88
N ARG A 507 3.85 -1.36 -26.87
CA ARG A 507 3.49 -1.80 -25.52
C ARG A 507 2.30 -1.02 -24.99
N LEU A 508 2.33 0.30 -25.07
CA LEU A 508 1.24 1.17 -24.61
C LEU A 508 -0.06 0.92 -25.38
N GLU A 509 0.01 0.75 -26.70
CA GLU A 509 -1.16 0.44 -27.54
C GLU A 509 -1.74 -0.95 -27.26
N ARG A 510 -0.92 -1.92 -26.85
CA ARG A 510 -1.33 -3.29 -26.54
C ARG A 510 -1.86 -3.44 -25.11
N TYR A 511 -1.60 -2.49 -24.23
CA TYR A 511 -2.17 -2.54 -22.89
C TYR A 511 -3.70 -2.59 -22.95
N ARG A 512 -4.30 -3.52 -22.21
CA ARG A 512 -5.75 -3.68 -22.14
C ARG A 512 -6.20 -3.57 -20.70
N ARG A 513 -7.04 -2.57 -20.43
CA ARG A 513 -7.72 -2.45 -19.14
C ARG A 513 -8.83 -3.49 -19.04
N GLU A 514 -9.00 -4.01 -17.85
CA GLU A 514 -10.20 -4.74 -17.51
C GLU A 514 -11.40 -3.77 -17.52
N THR A 515 -12.53 -4.24 -17.97
CA THR A 515 -13.78 -3.46 -17.93
C THR A 515 -14.84 -4.25 -17.19
N ALA A 516 -15.58 -3.58 -16.32
CA ALA A 516 -16.67 -4.17 -15.57
C ALA A 516 -17.81 -3.16 -15.46
N LYS A 517 -19.02 -3.56 -15.83
CA LYS A 517 -20.23 -2.77 -15.63
C LYS A 517 -21.07 -3.44 -14.55
N VAL A 518 -21.36 -2.71 -13.48
CA VAL A 518 -22.28 -3.18 -12.45
C VAL A 518 -23.71 -3.06 -12.99
N ALA A 519 -24.45 -4.16 -12.92
CA ALA A 519 -25.87 -4.16 -13.23
C ALA A 519 -26.67 -4.17 -11.92
N PRO A 520 -27.69 -3.30 -11.78
CA PRO A 520 -28.55 -3.32 -10.60
C PRO A 520 -29.18 -4.69 -10.39
N ASN A 521 -29.15 -5.16 -9.14
CA ASN A 521 -29.77 -6.42 -8.72
C ASN A 521 -30.38 -6.26 -7.32
N SER A 522 -31.05 -7.31 -6.83
CA SER A 522 -31.74 -7.32 -5.53
C SER A 522 -31.27 -8.47 -4.63
N VAL A 523 -29.99 -8.84 -4.73
CA VAL A 523 -29.39 -9.83 -3.82
C VAL A 523 -29.56 -9.37 -2.38
N PRO A 524 -30.07 -10.20 -1.45
CA PRO A 524 -30.30 -9.76 -0.09
C PRO A 524 -29.00 -9.44 0.65
N TYR A 525 -28.99 -8.31 1.34
CA TYR A 525 -27.89 -7.96 2.25
C TYR A 525 -27.91 -8.89 3.48
N PRO A 526 -26.76 -9.26 4.07
CA PRO A 526 -26.69 -10.21 5.19
C PRO A 526 -27.46 -9.79 6.45
N VAL A 527 -27.68 -8.51 6.65
CA VAL A 527 -28.36 -7.95 7.83
C VAL A 527 -29.56 -7.11 7.40
N LYS A 528 -30.71 -7.30 8.06
CA LYS A 528 -31.97 -6.63 7.67
C LYS A 528 -32.13 -5.21 8.21
N ARG A 529 -31.41 -4.84 9.27
CA ARG A 529 -31.50 -3.52 9.91
C ARG A 529 -30.12 -2.98 10.18
N LEU A 530 -29.88 -1.75 9.80
CA LEU A 530 -28.61 -1.05 10.01
C LEU A 530 -28.88 0.32 10.66
N ASP A 531 -27.99 0.73 11.54
CA ASP A 531 -27.97 2.04 12.18
C ASP A 531 -26.94 2.97 11.49
N PHE A 532 -26.54 4.04 12.18
CA PHE A 532 -25.56 5.01 11.66
C PHE A 532 -24.22 4.40 11.23
N HIS A 533 -23.88 3.18 11.68
CA HIS A 533 -22.66 2.48 11.25
C HIS A 533 -22.68 2.07 9.76
N ALA A 534 -23.86 2.09 9.13
CA ALA A 534 -23.99 1.89 7.68
C ALA A 534 -23.42 3.08 6.87
N ASN A 535 -23.17 4.21 7.51
CA ASN A 535 -22.64 5.43 6.89
C ASN A 535 -23.50 5.95 5.71
N VAL A 536 -24.83 5.86 5.82
CA VAL A 536 -25.78 6.30 4.78
C VAL A 536 -26.01 7.81 4.91
N LEU A 537 -25.51 8.59 3.93
CA LEU A 537 -25.56 10.05 3.96
C LEU A 537 -26.31 10.67 2.75
N ASN A 538 -26.76 9.85 1.79
CA ASN A 538 -27.48 10.26 0.61
C ASN A 538 -28.62 9.32 0.26
N GLU A 539 -29.58 9.79 -0.55
CA GLU A 539 -30.77 9.03 -0.95
C GLU A 539 -30.43 7.83 -1.84
N CYS A 540 -29.41 7.94 -2.70
CA CYS A 540 -28.97 6.82 -3.53
C CYS A 540 -28.44 5.66 -2.69
N ALA A 541 -27.65 5.92 -1.64
CA ALA A 541 -27.21 4.89 -0.70
C ALA A 541 -28.40 4.27 0.08
N LEU A 542 -29.39 5.09 0.46
CA LEU A 542 -30.62 4.59 1.07
C LEU A 542 -31.38 3.68 0.12
N HIS A 543 -31.56 4.05 -1.15
CA HIS A 543 -32.20 3.24 -2.17
C HIS A 543 -31.44 1.93 -2.42
N PHE A 544 -30.11 2.00 -2.48
CA PHE A 544 -29.28 0.79 -2.58
C PHE A 544 -29.62 -0.21 -1.49
N TYR A 545 -29.55 0.18 -0.22
CA TYR A 545 -29.84 -0.71 0.90
C TYR A 545 -31.29 -1.20 0.91
N ALA A 546 -32.27 -0.33 0.63
CA ALA A 546 -33.67 -0.70 0.54
C ALA A 546 -33.91 -1.76 -0.54
N ARG A 547 -33.30 -1.61 -1.72
CA ARG A 547 -33.39 -2.59 -2.81
C ARG A 547 -32.83 -3.96 -2.43
N HIS A 548 -31.86 -3.99 -1.52
CA HIS A 548 -31.25 -5.19 -0.96
C HIS A 548 -31.92 -5.69 0.33
N GLY A 549 -33.12 -5.17 0.66
CA GLY A 549 -33.96 -5.61 1.76
C GLY A 549 -33.51 -5.16 3.15
N VAL A 550 -32.85 -4.00 3.24
CA VAL A 550 -32.36 -3.42 4.50
C VAL A 550 -33.17 -2.18 4.89
N ASP A 551 -33.59 -2.14 6.15
CA ASP A 551 -34.15 -0.96 6.80
C ASP A 551 -32.99 -0.16 7.44
N ILE A 552 -32.78 1.08 7.02
CA ILE A 552 -31.84 2.01 7.66
C ILE A 552 -32.58 2.73 8.78
N LEU A 553 -32.14 2.46 10.02
CA LEU A 553 -32.77 2.99 11.24
C LEU A 553 -32.32 4.42 11.56
N GLU A 554 -31.07 4.74 11.24
CA GLU A 554 -30.46 6.04 11.49
C GLU A 554 -29.56 6.43 10.30
N PRO A 555 -29.51 7.73 9.91
CA PRO A 555 -28.55 8.21 8.91
C PRO A 555 -27.12 8.12 9.44
N ALA A 556 -26.14 8.41 8.57
CA ALA A 556 -24.74 8.50 8.95
C ALA A 556 -24.52 9.41 10.16
N PHE A 557 -23.52 9.11 10.97
CA PHE A 557 -23.19 9.87 12.19
C PHE A 557 -23.02 11.38 11.92
N GLU A 558 -22.52 11.73 10.76
CA GLU A 558 -22.33 13.11 10.27
C GLU A 558 -23.64 13.91 10.16
N ALA A 559 -24.78 13.22 10.03
CA ALA A 559 -26.12 13.83 9.99
C ALA A 559 -26.86 13.82 11.33
N LEU A 560 -26.29 13.21 12.40
CA LEU A 560 -26.91 13.15 13.72
C LEU A 560 -26.80 14.51 14.44
N ALA A 561 -27.91 14.96 15.03
CA ALA A 561 -27.95 16.20 15.80
C ALA A 561 -27.29 16.04 17.19
N GLU A 562 -27.53 14.91 17.87
CA GLU A 562 -26.98 14.62 19.20
C GLU A 562 -25.82 13.63 19.09
N ARG A 563 -24.69 13.99 19.70
CA ARG A 563 -23.46 13.21 19.68
C ARG A 563 -23.06 12.67 21.07
N ALA A 564 -23.48 13.35 22.16
CA ALA A 564 -23.26 12.89 23.53
C ALA A 564 -24.02 11.60 23.80
N GLY A 565 -23.42 10.69 24.55
CA GLY A 565 -24.00 9.36 24.83
C GLY A 565 -23.89 8.37 23.67
N ARG A 566 -23.36 8.79 22.49
CA ARG A 566 -23.20 7.92 21.31
C ARG A 566 -21.85 7.20 21.31
N GLU A 567 -21.87 5.99 20.76
CA GLU A 567 -20.65 5.28 20.40
C GLU A 567 -19.95 6.02 19.27
N VAL A 568 -18.70 6.41 19.50
CA VAL A 568 -17.89 7.15 18.51
C VAL A 568 -16.75 6.32 17.93
N MET A 569 -16.52 5.12 18.45
CA MET A 569 -15.50 4.21 17.94
C MET A 569 -15.81 2.77 18.37
N GLN A 570 -15.69 1.84 17.41
CA GLN A 570 -15.60 0.41 17.70
C GLN A 570 -14.20 -0.12 17.34
N THR A 571 -13.68 -1.05 18.13
CA THR A 571 -12.33 -1.58 17.91
C THR A 571 -12.14 -3.00 18.47
N ARG A 572 -11.33 -3.81 17.78
CA ARG A 572 -10.79 -5.09 18.29
C ARG A 572 -9.65 -4.86 19.29
N TYR A 573 -9.01 -3.69 19.25
CA TYR A 573 -8.06 -3.25 20.27
C TYR A 573 -8.77 -3.14 21.63
N CYS A 574 -8.09 -3.52 22.73
CA CYS A 574 -8.72 -3.55 24.05
C CYS A 574 -7.74 -3.07 25.13
N LEU A 575 -8.04 -1.94 25.76
CA LEU A 575 -7.22 -1.39 26.85
C LEU A 575 -7.10 -2.35 28.03
N ARG A 576 -8.15 -3.12 28.37
CA ARG A 576 -8.06 -4.16 29.42
C ARG A 576 -6.98 -5.20 29.10
N TYR A 577 -6.89 -5.64 27.82
CA TYR A 577 -5.88 -6.58 27.39
C TYR A 577 -4.47 -6.00 27.49
N GLU A 578 -4.28 -4.77 27.03
CA GLU A 578 -2.98 -4.06 27.09
C GLU A 578 -2.47 -3.89 28.53
N LEU A 579 -3.40 -3.73 29.49
CA LEU A 579 -3.12 -3.54 30.92
C LEU A 579 -3.03 -4.87 31.71
N GLY A 580 -3.20 -6.03 31.07
CA GLY A 580 -3.23 -7.33 31.73
C GLY A 580 -4.50 -7.57 32.54
N ALA A 581 -5.60 -6.88 32.20
CA ALA A 581 -6.89 -6.97 32.87
C ALA A 581 -7.97 -7.69 32.03
N CYS A 582 -7.56 -8.45 31.00
CA CYS A 582 -8.47 -9.20 30.15
C CYS A 582 -9.16 -10.32 30.95
N LEU A 583 -10.50 -10.34 30.95
CA LEU A 583 -11.29 -11.32 31.70
C LEU A 583 -11.13 -12.78 31.20
N LYS A 584 -10.60 -12.97 29.99
CA LYS A 584 -10.29 -14.28 29.41
C LYS A 584 -8.88 -14.79 29.80
N SER A 585 -8.10 -14.01 30.57
CA SER A 585 -6.78 -14.41 31.07
C SER A 585 -6.93 -15.19 32.38
N ASP A 586 -6.00 -16.12 32.66
CA ASP A 586 -6.01 -16.96 33.87
C ASP A 586 -5.95 -16.14 35.17
N ARG A 587 -5.23 -15.04 35.16
CA ARG A 587 -5.07 -14.13 36.32
C ARG A 587 -5.21 -12.66 35.90
N PRO A 588 -6.42 -12.16 35.64
CA PRO A 588 -6.61 -10.79 35.21
C PRO A 588 -6.34 -9.80 36.36
N ARG A 589 -5.65 -8.69 36.04
CA ARG A 589 -5.62 -7.53 36.93
C ARG A 589 -7.05 -7.05 37.14
N ARG A 590 -7.47 -6.83 38.39
CA ARG A 590 -8.79 -6.28 38.69
C ARG A 590 -8.78 -4.75 38.46
N LEU A 591 -9.75 -4.27 37.68
CA LEU A 591 -10.04 -2.85 37.49
C LEU A 591 -11.47 -2.60 37.91
N LYS A 592 -11.71 -1.48 38.60
CA LYS A 592 -13.06 -1.06 39.00
C LYS A 592 -13.75 -0.38 37.83
N GLU A 593 -14.88 -0.92 37.40
CA GLU A 593 -15.66 -0.38 36.29
C GLU A 593 -16.71 0.63 36.79
N PRO A 594 -17.19 1.54 35.90
CA PRO A 594 -16.81 1.70 34.48
C PRO A 594 -15.45 2.38 34.28
N LEU A 595 -14.70 1.95 33.24
CA LEU A 595 -13.48 2.64 32.87
C LEU A 595 -13.79 3.84 31.97
N ARG A 596 -13.05 4.92 32.17
CA ARG A 596 -13.20 6.16 31.40
C ARG A 596 -11.84 6.65 30.93
N ILE A 597 -11.80 7.25 29.74
CA ILE A 597 -10.64 8.03 29.29
C ILE A 597 -11.05 9.48 29.11
N ARG A 598 -10.15 10.41 29.45
CA ARG A 598 -10.37 11.83 29.21
C ARG A 598 -9.12 12.50 28.68
N ASP A 599 -9.30 13.50 27.83
CA ASP A 599 -8.31 14.51 27.48
C ASP A 599 -8.60 15.83 28.21
N ALA A 600 -7.98 16.94 27.80
CA ALA A 600 -8.19 18.25 28.42
C ALA A 600 -9.64 18.78 28.29
N HIS A 601 -10.40 18.30 27.29
CA HIS A 601 -11.68 18.89 26.89
C HIS A 601 -12.85 17.90 26.88
N HIS A 602 -12.56 16.59 26.79
CA HIS A 602 -13.59 15.57 26.50
C HIS A 602 -13.43 14.35 27.40
N GLU A 603 -14.57 13.73 27.72
CA GLU A 603 -14.61 12.46 28.44
C GLU A 603 -15.32 11.38 27.61
N TYR A 604 -14.83 10.15 27.73
CA TYR A 604 -15.36 8.99 27.03
C TYR A 604 -15.49 7.81 28.00
N LEU A 605 -16.62 7.11 27.90
CA LEU A 605 -16.86 5.85 28.59
C LEU A 605 -16.33 4.70 27.73
N LEU A 606 -15.63 3.74 28.34
CA LEU A 606 -15.19 2.52 27.67
C LEU A 606 -16.16 1.38 27.99
N GLN A 607 -16.73 0.77 26.95
CA GLN A 607 -17.57 -0.40 27.06
C GLN A 607 -16.86 -1.62 26.46
N PHE A 608 -16.98 -2.78 27.12
CA PHE A 608 -16.25 -3.98 26.73
C PHE A 608 -17.20 -5.14 26.49
N ASP A 609 -17.36 -5.54 25.22
CA ASP A 609 -17.94 -6.82 24.85
C ASP A 609 -16.85 -7.89 24.89
N CYS A 610 -16.67 -8.53 26.04
CA CYS A 610 -15.65 -9.55 26.22
C CYS A 610 -15.96 -10.84 25.45
N GLN A 611 -17.22 -11.09 25.08
CA GLN A 611 -17.59 -12.25 24.28
C GLN A 611 -17.11 -12.08 22.84
N ALA A 612 -17.40 -10.95 22.20
CA ALA A 612 -16.95 -10.60 20.87
C ALA A 612 -15.50 -10.08 20.82
N CYS A 613 -14.82 -9.89 21.95
CA CYS A 613 -13.51 -9.23 22.06
C CYS A 613 -13.49 -7.83 21.41
N ARG A 614 -14.51 -7.03 21.67
CA ARG A 614 -14.71 -5.68 21.16
C ARG A 614 -14.70 -4.65 22.29
N MET A 615 -14.09 -3.50 22.04
CA MET A 615 -14.17 -2.33 22.90
C MET A 615 -14.84 -1.20 22.14
N SER A 616 -15.81 -0.55 22.78
CA SER A 616 -16.48 0.64 22.27
C SER A 616 -16.08 1.86 23.09
N VAL A 617 -15.93 3.00 22.41
CA VAL A 617 -15.66 4.31 23.01
C VAL A 617 -16.91 5.15 22.85
N VAL A 618 -17.54 5.54 23.96
CA VAL A 618 -18.78 6.30 23.99
C VAL A 618 -18.49 7.72 24.46
N PHE A 619 -18.82 8.71 23.63
CA PHE A 619 -18.58 10.12 23.90
C PHE A 619 -19.55 10.62 25.00
N GLN A 620 -19.03 11.17 26.09
CA GLN A 620 -19.85 11.67 27.20
C GLN A 620 -20.10 13.18 27.13
N GLY A 621 -19.43 13.88 26.23
CA GLY A 621 -19.48 15.32 26.10
C GLY A 621 -18.18 16.00 26.54
N ASN A 622 -18.25 17.32 26.70
CA ASN A 622 -17.13 18.13 27.16
C ASN A 622 -16.93 17.92 28.66
N THR A 623 -15.68 17.86 29.12
CA THR A 623 -15.36 17.91 30.54
C THR A 623 -15.87 19.26 31.10
N GLN A 624 -16.70 19.23 32.15
CA GLN A 624 -16.98 20.47 32.86
C GLN A 624 -15.68 21.03 33.43
N ALA A 625 -15.38 22.30 33.09
CA ALA A 625 -14.18 23.01 33.52
C ALA A 625 -14.14 23.16 35.04
#